data_5b5f1378ec55a20cb92981054a8c9962
#
_entry.id   5b5f1378ec55a20cb92981054a8c9962
#
_cell.length_a   1.000
_cell.length_b   1.000
_cell.length_c   1.000
_cell.angle_alpha   90.00
_cell.angle_beta   90.00
_cell.angle_gamma   90.00
#
_symmetry.space_group_name_H-M   'P 1'
#
loop_
_entity.id
_entity.type
_entity.pdbx_description
1 polymer ?
#
loop_
_entity_poly.entity_id
_entity_poly.type
_entity_poly.pdbx_seq_one_letter_code
_entity_poly.pdbx_strand_id
1 'polypeptide(L)'
;MEVTNDNGCSWVKDLIPRTNIKTLQSNEDCEWLVIGAGYTGLSAARKLGQLYPNQKIILVDAQLAGEGASSRNSGYLVDSTLNDGFTSNKEIDNYKKKTDIYSLGIQVVEKFINEYQVDCDWNECGKYFASSKIEDEKVLKNFSDTLSKLGFEHDLLSNNELSKRLGTSFYNVALHTKGGVLLHPGKLVRAMIDVLPKNVCLYENSSLLNWNKTKDIISCEFKNGK
;
A
#
# COMPACT_ATOMS: atom_id res chain seq x y z
N MET A 1 -1.56 -24.82 -3.20
CA MET A 1 -2.73 -24.15 -3.81
C MET A 1 -2.22 -23.48 -5.07
N GLU A 2 -2.66 -23.90 -6.24
CA GLU A 2 -2.33 -23.18 -7.47
C GLU A 2 -3.07 -21.85 -7.46
N VAL A 3 -2.33 -20.78 -7.58
CA VAL A 3 -2.91 -19.44 -7.72
C VAL A 3 -3.25 -19.28 -9.20
N THR A 4 -4.53 -19.43 -9.51
CA THR A 4 -5.02 -19.12 -10.85
C THR A 4 -5.06 -17.60 -11.01
N ASN A 5 -4.23 -17.08 -11.89
CA ASN A 5 -4.23 -15.66 -12.17
C ASN A 5 -5.42 -15.33 -13.08
N ASP A 6 -6.12 -14.28 -12.72
CA ASP A 6 -7.14 -13.68 -13.58
C ASP A 6 -6.48 -12.95 -14.77
N ASN A 7 -7.28 -12.38 -15.65
CA ASN A 7 -6.85 -11.79 -16.92
C ASN A 7 -5.93 -10.58 -16.84
N GLY A 8 -5.29 -10.34 -15.72
CA GLY A 8 -4.36 -9.23 -15.48
C GLY A 8 -5.06 -7.91 -15.17
N CYS A 9 -4.33 -7.01 -14.58
CA CYS A 9 -4.74 -5.69 -14.15
C CYS A 9 -4.06 -4.62 -15.01
N SER A 10 -4.74 -3.54 -15.35
CA SER A 10 -4.18 -2.44 -16.15
C SER A 10 -2.92 -1.86 -15.52
N TRP A 11 -2.89 -1.68 -14.20
CA TRP A 11 -1.70 -1.24 -13.47
C TRP A 11 -0.44 -2.09 -13.70
N VAL A 12 -0.61 -3.36 -14.04
CA VAL A 12 0.51 -4.29 -14.32
C VAL A 12 0.77 -4.37 -15.81
N LYS A 13 -0.28 -4.38 -16.66
CA LYS A 13 -0.16 -4.48 -18.11
C LYS A 13 0.55 -3.28 -18.75
N ASP A 14 0.38 -2.10 -18.15
CA ASP A 14 0.98 -0.86 -18.63
C ASP A 14 2.48 -0.74 -18.26
N LEU A 15 2.98 -1.67 -17.42
CA LEU A 15 4.39 -1.70 -17.03
C LEU A 15 5.24 -2.47 -18.04
N ILE A 16 6.49 -2.02 -18.21
CA ILE A 16 7.48 -2.76 -18.99
C ILE A 16 7.69 -4.14 -18.34
N PRO A 17 7.61 -5.25 -19.08
CA PRO A 17 7.85 -6.58 -18.55
C PRO A 17 9.24 -6.70 -17.91
N ARG A 18 9.33 -7.35 -16.75
CA ARG A 18 10.61 -7.66 -16.11
C ARG A 18 11.28 -8.85 -16.81
N THR A 19 12.57 -8.75 -17.05
CA THR A 19 13.36 -9.79 -17.73
C THR A 19 14.21 -10.64 -16.79
N ASN A 20 14.58 -10.12 -15.60
CA ASN A 20 15.47 -10.79 -14.66
C ASN A 20 14.70 -11.54 -13.56
N ILE A 21 13.83 -12.45 -13.97
CA ILE A 21 13.04 -13.28 -13.05
C ILE A 21 13.82 -14.53 -12.69
N LYS A 22 14.07 -14.74 -11.40
CA LYS A 22 14.72 -15.94 -10.87
C LYS A 22 13.69 -16.81 -10.17
N THR A 23 13.71 -18.10 -10.44
CA THR A 23 12.92 -19.12 -9.76
C THR A 23 13.85 -19.99 -8.93
N LEU A 24 13.43 -20.41 -7.74
CA LEU A 24 14.20 -21.32 -6.90
C LEU A 24 14.31 -22.68 -7.60
N GLN A 25 15.55 -23.12 -7.86
CA GLN A 25 15.85 -24.36 -8.61
C GLN A 25 16.69 -25.35 -7.83
N SER A 26 17.20 -24.97 -6.66
CA SER A 26 18.09 -25.79 -5.82
C SER A 26 17.83 -25.49 -4.34
N ASN A 27 18.41 -26.33 -3.48
CA ASN A 27 18.41 -26.06 -2.05
C ASN A 27 19.27 -24.83 -1.75
N GLU A 28 18.76 -23.99 -0.86
CA GLU A 28 19.38 -22.73 -0.47
C GLU A 28 19.31 -22.56 1.05
N ASP A 29 20.40 -22.10 1.63
CA ASP A 29 20.43 -21.72 3.05
C ASP A 29 20.40 -20.19 3.18
N CYS A 30 19.72 -19.71 4.20
CA CYS A 30 19.65 -18.30 4.54
C CYS A 30 19.40 -18.09 6.03
N GLU A 31 19.74 -16.91 6.53
CA GLU A 31 19.40 -16.50 7.89
C GLU A 31 17.96 -16.01 8.00
N TRP A 32 17.41 -15.46 6.91
CA TRP A 32 16.05 -14.93 6.87
C TRP A 32 15.33 -15.36 5.61
N LEU A 33 14.17 -15.97 5.79
CA LEU A 33 13.23 -16.26 4.70
C LEU A 33 11.99 -15.40 4.85
N VAL A 34 11.66 -14.62 3.82
CA VAL A 34 10.43 -13.84 3.72
C VAL A 34 9.55 -14.45 2.64
N ILE A 35 8.29 -14.75 2.98
CA ILE A 35 7.34 -15.40 2.08
C ILE A 35 6.27 -14.40 1.66
N GLY A 36 6.17 -14.17 0.35
CA GLY A 36 5.30 -13.20 -0.29
C GLY A 36 6.02 -11.89 -0.57
N ALA A 37 6.13 -11.51 -1.84
CA ALA A 37 6.79 -10.29 -2.32
C ALA A 37 5.78 -9.18 -2.68
N GLY A 38 4.74 -9.00 -1.87
CA GLY A 38 3.89 -7.81 -1.86
C GLY A 38 4.52 -6.69 -1.02
N TYR A 39 3.77 -5.60 -0.77
CA TYR A 39 4.26 -4.44 0.00
C TYR A 39 4.92 -4.83 1.33
N THR A 40 4.29 -5.72 2.09
CA THR A 40 4.79 -6.13 3.41
C THR A 40 6.10 -6.91 3.30
N GLY A 41 6.14 -7.91 2.42
CA GLY A 41 7.34 -8.75 2.26
C GLY A 41 8.52 -7.98 1.65
N LEU A 42 8.28 -7.16 0.63
CA LEU A 42 9.30 -6.28 0.06
C LEU A 42 9.88 -5.31 1.10
N SER A 43 9.01 -4.69 1.90
CA SER A 43 9.43 -3.79 2.99
C SER A 43 10.23 -4.52 4.07
N ALA A 44 9.79 -5.72 4.47
CA ALA A 44 10.46 -6.55 5.46
C ALA A 44 11.84 -7.01 4.96
N ALA A 45 11.90 -7.58 3.74
CA ALA A 45 13.14 -8.06 3.16
C ALA A 45 14.16 -6.93 2.96
N ARG A 46 13.71 -5.76 2.45
CA ARG A 46 14.56 -4.58 2.31
C ARG A 46 15.11 -4.12 3.66
N LYS A 47 14.25 -4.05 4.69
CA LYS A 47 14.69 -3.61 6.02
C LYS A 47 15.64 -4.61 6.68
N LEU A 48 15.39 -5.89 6.57
CA LEU A 48 16.31 -6.94 7.03
C LEU A 48 17.64 -6.86 6.31
N GLY A 49 17.64 -6.70 4.98
CA GLY A 49 18.88 -6.55 4.22
C GLY A 49 19.72 -5.34 4.62
N GLN A 50 19.08 -4.23 4.97
CA GLN A 50 19.76 -3.03 5.49
C GLN A 50 20.30 -3.21 6.91
N LEU A 51 19.56 -3.88 7.80
CA LEU A 51 19.95 -4.09 9.19
C LEU A 51 21.03 -5.17 9.35
N TYR A 52 21.02 -6.17 8.47
CA TYR A 52 21.91 -7.32 8.51
C TYR A 52 22.67 -7.50 7.19
N PRO A 53 23.56 -6.57 6.83
CA PRO A 53 24.18 -6.51 5.51
C PRO A 53 25.08 -7.74 5.17
N ASN A 54 25.54 -8.47 6.20
CA ASN A 54 26.36 -9.67 6.06
C ASN A 54 25.56 -10.98 6.13
N GLN A 55 24.23 -10.91 6.28
CA GLN A 55 23.34 -12.06 6.30
C GLN A 55 22.62 -12.19 4.97
N LYS A 56 22.36 -13.42 4.55
CA LYS A 56 21.59 -13.71 3.35
C LYS A 56 20.11 -13.71 3.66
N ILE A 57 19.37 -12.89 2.95
CA ILE A 57 17.91 -12.84 3.01
C ILE A 57 17.35 -13.44 1.72
N ILE A 58 16.46 -14.39 1.85
CA ILE A 58 15.70 -14.91 0.71
C ILE A 58 14.26 -14.37 0.81
N LEU A 59 13.80 -13.78 -0.28
CA LEU A 59 12.42 -13.37 -0.48
C LEU A 59 11.83 -14.24 -1.58
N VAL A 60 10.72 -14.92 -1.29
CA VAL A 60 10.04 -15.79 -2.27
C VAL A 60 8.62 -15.30 -2.55
N ASP A 61 8.15 -15.51 -3.77
CA ASP A 61 6.75 -15.34 -4.14
C ASP A 61 6.26 -16.52 -4.98
N ALA A 62 5.01 -16.89 -4.77
CA ALA A 62 4.35 -17.96 -5.53
C ALA A 62 4.12 -17.57 -7.00
N GLN A 63 4.04 -16.28 -7.26
CA GLN A 63 3.83 -15.65 -8.58
C GLN A 63 4.98 -14.69 -8.87
N LEU A 64 4.75 -13.79 -9.80
CA LEU A 64 5.64 -12.64 -10.02
C LEU A 64 5.50 -11.66 -8.85
N ALA A 65 6.63 -11.17 -8.37
CA ALA A 65 6.69 -10.29 -7.22
C ALA A 65 5.85 -9.03 -7.44
N GLY A 66 5.02 -8.73 -6.44
CA GLY A 66 4.16 -7.56 -6.43
C GLY A 66 2.93 -7.63 -7.33
N GLU A 67 2.78 -8.64 -8.17
CA GLU A 67 1.64 -8.72 -9.10
C GLU A 67 0.34 -9.25 -8.48
N GLY A 68 0.34 -9.53 -7.18
CA GLY A 68 -0.87 -9.79 -6.38
C GLY A 68 -1.61 -8.50 -6.00
N ALA A 69 -2.28 -8.49 -4.86
CA ALA A 69 -3.09 -7.36 -4.35
C ALA A 69 -2.31 -6.04 -4.27
N SER A 70 -0.98 -6.07 -4.09
CA SER A 70 -0.15 -4.88 -3.95
C SER A 70 -0.09 -4.02 -5.22
N SER A 71 -0.23 -4.61 -6.41
CA SER A 71 -0.33 -3.86 -7.67
C SER A 71 -1.75 -3.81 -8.24
N ARG A 72 -2.75 -4.39 -7.54
CA ARG A 72 -4.13 -4.53 -8.04
C ARG A 72 -5.16 -3.81 -7.17
N ASN A 73 -4.74 -2.74 -6.51
CA ASN A 73 -5.60 -1.89 -5.70
C ASN A 73 -5.85 -0.55 -6.40
N SER A 74 -6.62 0.31 -5.76
CA SER A 74 -6.96 1.63 -6.33
C SER A 74 -5.78 2.61 -6.41
N GLY A 75 -4.64 2.30 -5.78
CA GLY A 75 -3.53 3.25 -5.65
C GLY A 75 -3.80 4.41 -4.72
N TYR A 76 -4.84 4.31 -3.89
CA TYR A 76 -5.25 5.38 -2.99
C TYR A 76 -4.74 5.15 -1.58
N LEU A 77 -3.75 5.92 -1.18
CA LEU A 77 -3.24 6.00 0.19
C LEU A 77 -4.10 6.97 0.98
N VAL A 78 -4.59 6.54 2.13
CA VAL A 78 -5.46 7.38 2.97
C VAL A 78 -4.95 7.44 4.40
N ASP A 79 -5.00 8.62 4.99
CA ASP A 79 -4.61 8.90 6.37
C ASP A 79 -5.72 8.60 7.38
N SER A 80 -6.93 8.30 6.91
CA SER A 80 -8.07 8.02 7.78
C SER A 80 -8.98 6.95 7.21
N THR A 81 -9.67 6.22 8.06
CA THR A 81 -10.73 5.30 7.66
C THR A 81 -11.97 6.08 7.19
N LEU A 82 -12.80 5.42 6.38
CA LEU A 82 -14.17 5.89 6.14
C LEU A 82 -14.83 6.16 7.49
N ASN A 83 -15.51 7.30 7.57
CA ASN A 83 -16.13 7.73 8.80
C ASN A 83 -17.65 7.61 8.66
N ASP A 84 -18.22 6.75 9.47
CA ASP A 84 -19.66 6.55 9.56
C ASP A 84 -20.37 7.56 10.50
N GLY A 85 -19.64 8.59 10.92
CA GLY A 85 -20.03 9.56 11.92
C GLY A 85 -19.44 9.23 13.30
N PHE A 86 -19.22 10.29 14.08
CA PHE A 86 -18.73 10.15 15.46
C PHE A 86 -19.90 10.14 16.42
N THR A 87 -20.11 9.04 17.11
CA THR A 87 -21.19 8.90 18.08
C THR A 87 -20.72 8.99 19.53
N SER A 88 -19.41 8.93 19.77
CA SER A 88 -18.82 9.01 21.10
C SER A 88 -17.41 9.60 21.13
N ASN A 89 -16.99 10.14 22.27
CA ASN A 89 -15.61 10.64 22.47
C ASN A 89 -14.56 9.55 22.27
N LYS A 90 -14.87 8.29 22.60
CA LYS A 90 -13.98 7.14 22.39
C LYS A 90 -13.71 6.89 20.90
N GLU A 91 -14.71 7.07 20.05
CA GLU A 91 -14.56 6.95 18.60
C GLU A 91 -13.71 8.08 18.04
N ILE A 92 -13.87 9.30 18.54
CA ILE A 92 -13.03 10.45 18.18
C ILE A 92 -11.57 10.20 18.53
N ASP A 93 -11.27 9.71 19.73
CA ASP A 93 -9.90 9.39 20.16
C ASP A 93 -9.29 8.25 19.32
N ASN A 94 -10.07 7.22 18.99
CA ASN A 94 -9.64 6.14 18.12
C ASN A 94 -9.38 6.63 16.69
N TYR A 95 -10.21 7.52 16.18
CA TYR A 95 -10.04 8.13 14.87
C TYR A 95 -8.71 8.89 14.81
N LYS A 96 -8.44 9.75 15.78
CA LYS A 96 -7.18 10.50 15.87
C LYS A 96 -5.96 9.58 15.86
N LYS A 97 -5.95 8.58 16.75
CA LYS A 97 -4.85 7.60 16.82
C LYS A 97 -4.61 6.86 15.51
N LYS A 98 -5.70 6.46 14.82
CA LYS A 98 -5.59 5.80 13.51
C LYS A 98 -5.07 6.75 12.44
N THR A 99 -5.56 7.98 12.42
CA THR A 99 -5.10 9.01 11.46
C THR A 99 -3.60 9.29 11.64
N ASP A 100 -3.13 9.41 12.88
CA ASP A 100 -1.70 9.61 13.17
C ASP A 100 -0.84 8.45 12.64
N ILE A 101 -1.28 7.19 12.82
CA ILE A 101 -0.57 6.00 12.33
C ILE A 101 -0.59 5.93 10.79
N TYR A 102 -1.73 6.21 10.17
CA TYR A 102 -1.84 6.17 8.70
C TYR A 102 -1.07 7.29 8.03
N SER A 103 -1.09 8.48 8.60
CA SER A 103 -0.27 9.62 8.15
C SER A 103 1.22 9.28 8.20
N LEU A 104 1.67 8.63 9.28
CA LEU A 104 3.05 8.14 9.37
C LEU A 104 3.34 7.11 8.26
N GLY A 105 2.40 6.22 7.96
CA GLY A 105 2.53 5.27 6.85
C GLY A 105 2.71 5.96 5.48
N ILE A 106 1.93 7.02 5.21
CA ILE A 106 2.07 7.82 3.99
C ILE A 106 3.45 8.48 3.93
N GLN A 107 3.91 9.11 5.03
CA GLN A 107 5.23 9.74 5.12
C GLN A 107 6.38 8.75 4.86
N VAL A 108 6.25 7.49 5.31
CA VAL A 108 7.24 6.44 5.04
C VAL A 108 7.31 6.12 3.54
N VAL A 109 6.16 6.05 2.87
CA VAL A 109 6.10 5.83 1.42
C VAL A 109 6.65 7.04 0.67
N GLU A 110 6.27 8.26 1.05
CA GLU A 110 6.77 9.51 0.48
C GLU A 110 8.30 9.61 0.60
N LYS A 111 8.83 9.32 1.80
CA LYS A 111 10.28 9.29 2.03
C LYS A 111 10.98 8.28 1.11
N PHE A 112 10.41 7.10 0.93
CA PHE A 112 10.93 6.09 0.01
C PHE A 112 10.95 6.62 -1.43
N ILE A 113 9.84 7.21 -1.89
CA ILE A 113 9.73 7.79 -3.24
C ILE A 113 10.79 8.86 -3.46
N ASN A 114 10.97 9.76 -2.51
CA ASN A 114 11.95 10.84 -2.58
C ASN A 114 13.40 10.32 -2.53
N GLU A 115 13.69 9.34 -1.66
CA GLU A 115 15.02 8.73 -1.51
C GLU A 115 15.50 8.05 -2.82
N TYR A 116 14.58 7.34 -3.49
CA TYR A 116 14.90 6.57 -4.69
C TYR A 116 14.43 7.22 -5.99
N GLN A 117 13.90 8.46 -5.94
CA GLN A 117 13.40 9.22 -7.10
C GLN A 117 12.39 8.42 -7.93
N VAL A 118 11.44 7.78 -7.25
CA VAL A 118 10.46 6.88 -7.87
C VAL A 118 9.39 7.69 -8.60
N ASP A 119 9.26 7.48 -9.90
CA ASP A 119 8.11 7.97 -10.68
C ASP A 119 6.95 6.97 -10.56
N CYS A 120 6.01 7.25 -9.67
CA CYS A 120 4.80 6.45 -9.46
C CYS A 120 3.51 7.28 -9.51
N ASP A 121 3.49 8.38 -10.24
CA ASP A 121 2.35 9.27 -10.41
C ASP A 121 1.80 9.78 -9.06
N TRP A 122 2.68 10.12 -8.12
CA TRP A 122 2.30 10.65 -6.81
C TRP A 122 1.48 11.93 -6.93
N ASN A 123 0.25 11.90 -6.39
CA ASN A 123 -0.69 13.02 -6.46
C ASN A 123 -1.43 13.20 -5.13
N GLU A 124 -1.14 14.28 -4.42
CA GLU A 124 -1.79 14.67 -3.16
C GLU A 124 -3.17 15.28 -3.40
N CYS A 125 -4.11 14.46 -3.85
CA CYS A 125 -5.45 14.92 -4.25
C CYS A 125 -6.41 15.15 -3.07
N GLY A 126 -6.07 14.71 -1.87
CA GLY A 126 -6.98 14.73 -0.72
C GLY A 126 -8.15 13.76 -0.86
N LYS A 127 -9.17 13.93 -0.03
CA LYS A 127 -10.40 13.11 -0.01
C LYS A 127 -11.63 13.99 -0.08
N TYR A 128 -12.60 13.58 -0.90
CA TYR A 128 -13.89 14.22 -0.99
C TYR A 128 -14.97 13.32 -0.42
N PHE A 129 -15.65 13.78 0.62
CA PHE A 129 -16.88 13.19 1.15
C PHE A 129 -18.02 13.98 0.54
N ALA A 130 -18.47 13.58 -0.65
CA ALA A 130 -19.41 14.35 -1.46
C ALA A 130 -20.80 13.71 -1.48
N SER A 131 -21.85 14.54 -1.48
CA SER A 131 -23.23 14.12 -1.65
C SER A 131 -23.97 14.94 -2.70
N SER A 132 -24.83 14.25 -3.47
CA SER A 132 -25.80 14.88 -4.37
C SER A 132 -27.08 15.34 -3.63
N LYS A 133 -27.22 15.02 -2.35
CA LYS A 133 -28.36 15.39 -1.52
C LYS A 133 -27.97 16.58 -0.64
N ILE A 134 -28.75 17.64 -0.73
CA ILE A 134 -28.49 18.85 0.07
C ILE A 134 -28.72 18.61 1.58
N GLU A 135 -29.59 17.65 1.90
CA GLU A 135 -29.88 17.28 3.29
C GLU A 135 -28.67 16.75 4.06
N ASP A 136 -27.69 16.18 3.33
CA ASP A 136 -26.46 15.66 3.90
C ASP A 136 -25.48 16.76 4.34
N GLU A 137 -25.74 18.03 3.98
CA GLU A 137 -24.93 19.18 4.42
C GLU A 137 -24.79 19.22 5.95
N LYS A 138 -25.87 18.93 6.68
CA LYS A 138 -25.84 18.91 8.14
C LYS A 138 -24.87 17.84 8.69
N VAL A 139 -24.83 16.67 8.07
CA VAL A 139 -23.93 15.59 8.48
C VAL A 139 -22.49 15.97 8.20
N LEU A 140 -22.21 16.50 7.02
CA LEU A 140 -20.88 16.97 6.64
C LEU A 140 -20.40 18.15 7.50
N LYS A 141 -21.30 19.04 7.89
CA LYS A 141 -21.00 20.16 8.79
C LYS A 141 -20.64 19.67 10.20
N ASN A 142 -21.38 18.69 10.75
CA ASN A 142 -21.05 18.08 12.03
C ASN A 142 -19.67 17.39 11.97
N PHE A 143 -19.35 16.76 10.85
CA PHE A 143 -18.03 16.18 10.63
C PHE A 143 -16.95 17.26 10.54
N SER A 144 -17.18 18.34 9.81
CA SER A 144 -16.30 19.50 9.74
C SER A 144 -16.01 20.08 11.13
N ASP A 145 -17.05 20.28 11.95
CA ASP A 145 -16.89 20.78 13.32
C ASP A 145 -16.02 19.86 14.19
N THR A 146 -16.13 18.54 13.98
CA THR A 146 -15.31 17.57 14.69
C THR A 146 -13.86 17.61 14.24
N LEU A 147 -13.61 17.70 12.93
CA LEU A 147 -12.26 17.82 12.38
C LEU A 147 -11.58 19.12 12.86
N SER A 148 -12.35 20.23 12.93
CA SER A 148 -11.87 21.50 13.50
C SER A 148 -11.40 21.34 14.94
N LYS A 149 -12.19 20.66 15.78
CA LYS A 149 -11.83 20.38 17.18
C LYS A 149 -10.59 19.52 17.32
N LEU A 150 -10.34 18.63 16.35
CA LEU A 150 -9.16 17.77 16.30
C LEU A 150 -7.95 18.44 15.65
N GLY A 151 -8.11 19.65 15.08
CA GLY A 151 -7.04 20.39 14.41
C GLY A 151 -6.69 19.86 13.01
N PHE A 152 -7.59 19.11 12.36
CA PHE A 152 -7.38 18.63 10.99
C PHE A 152 -7.83 19.67 9.97
N GLU A 153 -6.97 19.93 8.98
CA GLU A 153 -7.30 20.84 7.88
C GLU A 153 -8.34 20.22 6.95
N HIS A 154 -9.36 20.99 6.63
CA HIS A 154 -10.44 20.57 5.75
C HIS A 154 -11.20 21.79 5.19
N ASP A 155 -11.94 21.57 4.08
CA ASP A 155 -12.81 22.54 3.45
C ASP A 155 -14.24 21.97 3.34
N LEU A 156 -15.24 22.75 3.73
CA LEU A 156 -16.64 22.48 3.38
C LEU A 156 -16.96 23.20 2.07
N LEU A 157 -17.32 22.44 1.03
CA LEU A 157 -17.42 22.92 -0.34
C LEU A 157 -18.88 22.95 -0.83
N SER A 158 -19.25 24.04 -1.46
CA SER A 158 -20.53 24.21 -2.16
C SER A 158 -20.51 23.55 -3.55
N ASN A 159 -21.70 23.36 -4.16
CA ASN A 159 -21.83 22.86 -5.53
C ASN A 159 -20.96 23.63 -6.54
N ASN A 160 -20.92 24.94 -6.45
CA ASN A 160 -20.13 25.76 -7.38
C ASN A 160 -18.63 25.51 -7.28
N GLU A 161 -18.11 25.36 -6.06
CA GLU A 161 -16.71 25.03 -5.82
C GLU A 161 -16.38 23.59 -6.27
N LEU A 162 -17.29 22.65 -6.00
CA LEU A 162 -17.18 21.27 -6.44
C LEU A 162 -17.16 21.15 -7.96
N SER A 163 -18.05 21.87 -8.65
CA SER A 163 -18.09 21.86 -10.11
C SER A 163 -16.79 22.34 -10.73
N LYS A 164 -16.12 23.31 -10.12
CA LYS A 164 -14.81 23.79 -10.58
C LYS A 164 -13.70 22.77 -10.30
N ARG A 165 -13.72 22.09 -9.13
CA ARG A 165 -12.69 21.14 -8.72
C ARG A 165 -12.84 19.76 -9.39
N LEU A 166 -14.07 19.28 -9.53
CA LEU A 166 -14.37 17.91 -9.99
C LEU A 166 -14.87 17.84 -11.43
N GLY A 167 -15.13 18.97 -12.09
CA GLY A 167 -15.64 19.04 -13.45
C GLY A 167 -17.08 18.53 -13.61
N THR A 168 -17.85 18.46 -12.53
CA THR A 168 -19.25 17.99 -12.54
C THR A 168 -20.10 18.78 -11.56
N SER A 169 -21.34 19.06 -11.94
CA SER A 169 -22.36 19.70 -11.08
C SER A 169 -23.24 18.69 -10.33
N PHE A 170 -22.91 17.40 -10.38
CA PHE A 170 -23.70 16.35 -9.75
C PHE A 170 -23.78 16.45 -8.23
N TYR A 171 -22.70 16.88 -7.59
CA TYR A 171 -22.64 16.99 -6.13
C TYR A 171 -23.07 18.36 -5.65
N ASN A 172 -23.91 18.41 -4.61
CA ASN A 172 -24.40 19.65 -4.01
C ASN A 172 -23.52 20.15 -2.86
N VAL A 173 -22.90 19.23 -2.14
CA VAL A 173 -22.06 19.56 -0.99
C VAL A 173 -20.96 18.51 -0.85
N ALA A 174 -19.80 18.92 -0.36
CA ALA A 174 -18.75 18.01 0.06
C ALA A 174 -17.92 18.57 1.19
N LEU A 175 -17.31 17.67 1.96
CA LEU A 175 -16.19 17.94 2.83
C LEU A 175 -14.93 17.42 2.14
N HIS A 176 -13.94 18.28 1.95
CA HIS A 176 -12.63 17.90 1.45
C HIS A 176 -11.62 17.89 2.59
N THR A 177 -10.87 16.81 2.75
CA THR A 177 -9.78 16.71 3.71
C THR A 177 -8.46 16.47 2.98
N LYS A 178 -7.36 17.00 3.51
CA LYS A 178 -6.01 16.66 3.08
C LYS A 178 -5.68 15.21 3.51
N GLY A 179 -4.54 14.67 3.08
CA GLY A 179 -4.04 13.37 3.50
C GLY A 179 -4.51 12.19 2.68
N GLY A 180 -5.13 12.42 1.53
CA GLY A 180 -5.37 11.41 0.49
C GLY A 180 -4.38 11.57 -0.64
N VAL A 181 -3.72 10.48 -1.04
CA VAL A 181 -2.74 10.45 -2.13
C VAL A 181 -3.12 9.37 -3.12
N LEU A 182 -3.16 9.70 -4.39
CA LEU A 182 -3.25 8.75 -5.49
C LEU A 182 -1.86 8.48 -6.05
N LEU A 183 -1.58 7.23 -6.36
CA LEU A 183 -0.36 6.81 -7.03
C LEU A 183 -0.61 5.57 -7.91
N HIS A 184 0.36 5.26 -8.76
CA HIS A 184 0.35 4.05 -9.56
C HIS A 184 0.94 2.88 -8.74
N PRO A 185 0.11 1.94 -8.23
CA PRO A 185 0.56 0.91 -7.29
C PRO A 185 1.59 -0.04 -7.91
N GLY A 186 1.45 -0.36 -9.19
CA GLY A 186 2.39 -1.21 -9.91
C GLY A 186 3.77 -0.57 -10.07
N LYS A 187 3.86 0.73 -10.39
CA LYS A 187 5.14 1.46 -10.45
C LYS A 187 5.83 1.48 -9.09
N LEU A 188 5.08 1.74 -8.01
CA LEU A 188 5.63 1.72 -6.65
C LEU A 188 6.23 0.35 -6.30
N VAL A 189 5.50 -0.74 -6.55
CA VAL A 189 5.99 -2.09 -6.28
C VAL A 189 7.23 -2.42 -7.12
N ARG A 190 7.27 -2.03 -8.39
CA ARG A 190 8.46 -2.21 -9.25
C ARG A 190 9.68 -1.52 -8.66
N ALA A 191 9.54 -0.28 -8.25
CA ALA A 191 10.62 0.45 -7.59
C ALA A 191 11.08 -0.23 -6.29
N MET A 192 10.16 -0.78 -5.49
CA MET A 192 10.53 -1.51 -4.27
C MET A 192 11.35 -2.77 -4.58
N ILE A 193 11.08 -3.45 -5.70
CA ILE A 193 11.87 -4.60 -6.15
C ILE A 193 13.26 -4.16 -6.61
N ASP A 194 13.33 -3.08 -7.40
CA ASP A 194 14.58 -2.60 -8.02
C ASP A 194 15.61 -2.11 -6.99
N VAL A 195 15.14 -1.65 -5.81
CA VAL A 195 15.99 -1.14 -4.73
C VAL A 195 16.26 -2.15 -3.61
N LEU A 196 15.98 -3.43 -3.83
CA LEU A 196 16.34 -4.46 -2.84
C LEU A 196 17.84 -4.49 -2.60
N PRO A 197 18.29 -4.58 -1.34
CA PRO A 197 19.71 -4.71 -1.01
C PRO A 197 20.36 -5.94 -1.68
N LYS A 198 21.64 -5.86 -1.98
CA LYS A 198 22.38 -6.93 -2.69
C LYS A 198 22.38 -8.28 -1.99
N ASN A 199 22.23 -8.30 -0.67
CA ASN A 199 22.14 -9.51 0.15
C ASN A 199 20.71 -10.09 0.22
N VAL A 200 19.74 -9.49 -0.50
CA VAL A 200 18.37 -10.02 -0.65
C VAL A 200 18.25 -10.72 -2.00
N CYS A 201 18.01 -12.03 -1.97
CA CYS A 201 17.75 -12.85 -3.15
C CYS A 201 16.24 -13.01 -3.33
N LEU A 202 15.69 -12.48 -4.42
CA LEU A 202 14.29 -12.65 -4.79
C LEU A 202 14.12 -13.85 -5.71
N TYR A 203 13.26 -14.79 -5.31
CA TYR A 203 12.81 -15.92 -6.14
C TYR A 203 11.30 -15.83 -6.36
N GLU A 204 10.91 -15.83 -7.62
CA GLU A 204 9.54 -15.72 -8.10
C GLU A 204 9.06 -17.05 -8.67
N ASN A 205 7.75 -17.23 -8.84
CA ASN A 205 7.16 -18.51 -9.26
C ASN A 205 7.64 -19.68 -8.36
N SER A 206 7.82 -19.39 -7.08
CA SER A 206 8.43 -20.28 -6.09
C SER A 206 7.49 -20.44 -4.89
N SER A 207 6.41 -21.22 -5.10
CA SER A 207 5.40 -21.47 -4.06
C SER A 207 5.96 -22.30 -2.93
N LEU A 208 5.78 -21.84 -1.69
CA LEU A 208 5.98 -22.66 -0.49
C LEU A 208 4.93 -23.77 -0.47
N LEU A 209 5.37 -25.03 -0.39
CA LEU A 209 4.54 -26.23 -0.31
C LEU A 209 4.31 -26.64 1.13
N ASN A 210 5.38 -26.66 1.92
CA ASN A 210 5.34 -27.10 3.31
C ASN A 210 6.49 -26.47 4.10
N TRP A 211 6.40 -26.48 5.43
CA TRP A 211 7.48 -26.07 6.31
C TRP A 211 7.49 -26.89 7.59
N ASN A 212 8.65 -27.08 8.16
CA ASN A 212 8.83 -27.79 9.42
C ASN A 212 9.91 -27.09 10.26
N LYS A 213 9.72 -27.06 11.57
CA LYS A 213 10.69 -26.57 12.54
C LYS A 213 11.28 -27.71 13.34
N THR A 214 12.60 -27.86 13.27
CA THR A 214 13.35 -28.83 14.05
C THR A 214 14.40 -28.10 14.88
N LYS A 215 14.18 -28.00 16.20
CA LYS A 215 15.02 -27.20 17.12
C LYS A 215 15.13 -25.74 16.63
N ASP A 216 16.30 -25.32 16.19
CA ASP A 216 16.62 -23.97 15.75
C ASP A 216 16.58 -23.77 14.24
N ILE A 217 16.24 -24.82 13.49
CA ILE A 217 16.20 -24.78 12.03
C ILE A 217 14.74 -24.83 11.55
N ILE A 218 14.40 -23.94 10.61
CA ILE A 218 13.16 -23.98 9.87
C ILE A 218 13.49 -24.46 8.46
N SER A 219 12.89 -25.58 8.05
CA SER A 219 13.03 -26.12 6.70
C SER A 219 11.76 -25.84 5.92
N CYS A 220 11.90 -25.25 4.75
CA CYS A 220 10.80 -24.85 3.88
C CYS A 220 10.91 -25.56 2.54
N GLU A 221 9.86 -26.26 2.12
CA GLU A 221 9.83 -27.06 0.90
C GLU A 221 9.15 -26.29 -0.23
N PHE A 222 9.81 -26.25 -1.37
CA PHE A 222 9.33 -25.65 -2.62
C PHE A 222 9.32 -26.70 -3.72
N LYS A 223 8.69 -26.41 -4.85
CA LYS A 223 8.59 -27.38 -5.96
C LYS A 223 9.95 -27.89 -6.46
N ASN A 224 10.95 -27.02 -6.50
CA ASN A 224 12.26 -27.31 -7.11
C ASN A 224 13.44 -27.06 -6.15
N GLY A 225 13.20 -26.94 -4.84
CA GLY A 225 14.25 -26.71 -3.86
C GLY A 225 13.73 -26.72 -2.42
N LYS A 226 14.67 -26.61 -1.49
CA LYS A 226 14.39 -26.65 -0.06
C LYS A 226 15.23 -25.60 0.66
#